data_4791a9220a048b77ea73359cafb62a46
#
_entry.id   4791a9220a048b77ea73359cafb62a46
#
_cell.length_a   1.000
_cell.length_b   1.000
_cell.length_c   1.000
_cell.angle_alpha   90.00
_cell.angle_beta   90.00
_cell.angle_gamma   90.00
#
_symmetry.space_group_name_H-M   'P 1'
#
loop_
_entity.id
_entity.type
_entity.pdbx_description
1 polymer ?
#
loop_
_entity_poly.entity_id
_entity_poly.type
_entity_poly.pdbx_seq_one_letter_code
_entity_poly.pdbx_strand_id
1 'polypeptide(L)'
;MELQNLYEKAGIDSEVYDFCSQIEEGLKERFAEIDKTAEYNQMKVLRAMQQHKVSAGCFESSTGYGYDDLGRETLEDVYASVFEAESALVRPQLTCGTHALTVALSANLRPGDELLSPVGKPYDTLEGVIG
;
A
#
# COMPACT_ATOMS: atom_id res chain seq x y z
N MET A 1 11.95 -17.49 32.47
CA MET A 1 12.26 -16.03 32.54
C MET A 1 11.02 -15.35 32.04
N GLU A 2 10.34 -14.65 32.90
CA GLU A 2 9.06 -14.03 32.53
C GLU A 2 9.32 -12.80 31.62
N LEU A 3 8.47 -12.61 30.62
CA LEU A 3 8.57 -11.53 29.63
C LEU A 3 8.61 -10.15 30.32
N GLN A 4 7.80 -9.95 31.35
CA GLN A 4 7.77 -8.75 32.17
C GLN A 4 9.16 -8.35 32.70
N ASN A 5 9.97 -9.31 33.17
CA ASN A 5 11.32 -9.04 33.65
C ASN A 5 12.27 -8.50 32.57
N LEU A 6 12.03 -8.84 31.29
CA LEU A 6 12.78 -8.27 30.17
C LEU A 6 12.37 -6.82 29.91
N TYR A 7 11.10 -6.50 30.05
CA TYR A 7 10.60 -5.12 29.92
C TYR A 7 11.14 -4.23 31.05
N GLU A 8 11.17 -4.73 32.31
CA GLU A 8 11.77 -4.01 33.43
C GLU A 8 13.26 -3.70 33.21
N LYS A 9 14.02 -4.68 32.70
CA LYS A 9 15.43 -4.48 32.33
C LYS A 9 15.62 -3.49 31.18
N ALA A 10 14.62 -3.32 30.33
CA ALA A 10 14.59 -2.31 29.28
C ALA A 10 14.11 -0.93 29.78
N GLY A 11 13.85 -0.78 31.09
CA GLY A 11 13.42 0.48 31.70
C GLY A 11 11.90 0.74 31.64
N ILE A 12 11.11 -0.29 31.36
CA ILE A 12 9.64 -0.21 31.38
C ILE A 12 9.14 -0.73 32.72
N ASP A 13 8.51 0.15 33.48
CA ASP A 13 7.95 -0.15 34.80
C ASP A 13 6.84 -1.21 34.70
N SER A 14 6.72 -2.05 35.73
CA SER A 14 5.70 -3.09 35.83
C SER A 14 4.28 -2.53 35.74
N GLU A 15 4.02 -1.36 36.34
CA GLU A 15 2.69 -0.72 36.27
C GLU A 15 2.33 -0.35 34.82
N VAL A 16 3.30 0.15 34.04
CA VAL A 16 3.11 0.48 32.62
C VAL A 16 2.86 -0.79 31.82
N TYR A 17 3.63 -1.85 32.07
CA TYR A 17 3.44 -3.14 31.41
C TYR A 17 2.04 -3.70 31.68
N ASP A 18 1.59 -3.71 32.92
CA ASP A 18 0.28 -4.24 33.33
C ASP A 18 -0.86 -3.40 32.74
N PHE A 19 -0.72 -2.08 32.73
CA PHE A 19 -1.69 -1.17 32.11
C PHE A 19 -1.83 -1.42 30.61
N CYS A 20 -0.72 -1.52 29.88
CA CYS A 20 -0.73 -1.83 28.47
C CYS A 20 -1.34 -3.20 28.17
N SER A 21 -1.00 -4.21 28.98
CA SER A 21 -1.53 -5.57 28.84
C SER A 21 -3.06 -5.62 29.03
N GLN A 22 -3.62 -4.84 29.94
CA GLN A 22 -5.07 -4.74 30.12
C GLN A 22 -5.75 -4.09 28.90
N ILE A 23 -5.13 -3.05 28.31
CA ILE A 23 -5.66 -2.41 27.12
C ILE A 23 -5.64 -3.39 25.94
N GLU A 24 -4.52 -4.11 25.74
CA GLU A 24 -4.38 -5.09 24.67
C GLU A 24 -5.40 -6.22 24.79
N GLU A 25 -5.65 -6.70 26.01
CA GLU A 25 -6.69 -7.70 26.27
C GLU A 25 -8.08 -7.23 25.79
N GLY A 26 -8.43 -5.97 26.08
CA GLY A 26 -9.67 -5.37 25.65
C GLY A 26 -9.78 -5.13 24.14
N LEU A 27 -8.66 -5.17 23.41
CA LEU A 27 -8.60 -4.97 21.97
C LEU A 27 -8.51 -6.27 21.15
N LYS A 28 -8.46 -7.42 21.77
CA LYS A 28 -8.27 -8.72 21.10
C LYS A 28 -9.27 -8.99 19.97
N GLU A 29 -10.54 -8.69 20.20
CA GLU A 29 -11.57 -8.90 19.17
C GLU A 29 -11.32 -7.98 17.97
N ARG A 30 -10.93 -6.73 18.22
CA ARG A 30 -10.60 -5.77 17.16
C ARG A 30 -9.35 -6.18 16.38
N PHE A 31 -8.34 -6.67 17.06
CA PHE A 31 -7.13 -7.19 16.40
C PHE A 31 -7.46 -8.42 15.56
N ALA A 32 -8.29 -9.34 16.05
CA ALA A 32 -8.70 -10.50 15.28
C ALA A 32 -9.48 -10.14 13.99
N GLU A 33 -10.28 -9.06 14.00
CA GLU A 33 -10.93 -8.55 12.78
C GLU A 33 -9.91 -7.97 11.78
N ILE A 34 -8.92 -7.24 12.29
CA ILE A 34 -7.82 -6.70 11.47
C ILE A 34 -7.02 -7.85 10.86
N ASP A 35 -6.67 -8.87 11.65
CA ASP A 35 -5.92 -10.03 11.20
C ASP A 35 -6.65 -10.78 10.07
N LYS A 36 -7.96 -10.98 10.19
CA LYS A 36 -8.76 -11.60 9.11
C LYS A 36 -8.69 -10.80 7.81
N THR A 37 -8.76 -9.47 7.92
CA THR A 37 -8.67 -8.59 6.75
C THR A 37 -7.26 -8.63 6.15
N ALA A 38 -6.24 -8.65 7.00
CA ALA A 38 -4.83 -8.76 6.58
C ALA A 38 -4.56 -10.10 5.89
N GLU A 39 -5.03 -11.22 6.46
CA GLU A 39 -4.91 -12.55 5.87
C GLU A 39 -5.58 -12.62 4.49
N TYR A 40 -6.81 -12.15 4.38
CA TYR A 40 -7.53 -12.10 3.11
C TYR A 40 -6.74 -11.33 2.03
N ASN A 41 -6.27 -10.13 2.35
CA ASN A 41 -5.52 -9.31 1.42
C ASN A 41 -4.16 -9.93 1.06
N GLN A 42 -3.47 -10.53 2.01
CA GLN A 42 -2.20 -11.23 1.78
C GLN A 42 -2.40 -12.42 0.83
N MET A 43 -3.44 -13.22 1.04
CA MET A 43 -3.76 -14.34 0.14
C MET A 43 -4.14 -13.87 -1.26
N LYS A 44 -4.85 -12.75 -1.37
CA LYS A 44 -5.18 -12.11 -2.65
C LYS A 44 -3.92 -11.74 -3.44
N VAL A 45 -2.96 -11.07 -2.77
CA VAL A 45 -1.67 -10.68 -3.37
C VAL A 45 -0.86 -11.93 -3.76
N LEU A 46 -0.74 -12.91 -2.86
CA LEU A 46 0.01 -14.14 -3.12
C LEU A 46 -0.55 -14.89 -4.34
N ARG A 47 -1.88 -14.99 -4.43
CA ARG A 47 -2.56 -15.60 -5.58
C ARG A 47 -2.25 -14.86 -6.88
N ALA A 48 -2.29 -13.54 -6.89
CA ALA A 48 -1.94 -12.75 -8.06
C ALA A 48 -0.48 -12.97 -8.48
N MET A 49 0.47 -13.00 -7.54
CA MET A 49 1.87 -13.31 -7.81
C MET A 49 2.06 -14.71 -8.42
N GLN A 50 1.33 -15.71 -7.92
CA GLN A 50 1.36 -17.07 -8.46
C GLN A 50 0.75 -17.14 -9.87
N GLN A 51 -0.36 -16.44 -10.10
CA GLN A 51 -1.04 -16.38 -11.38
C GLN A 51 -0.14 -15.79 -12.47
N HIS A 52 0.57 -14.71 -12.15
CA HIS A 52 1.50 -14.03 -13.06
C HIS A 52 2.93 -14.58 -12.99
N LYS A 53 3.14 -15.73 -12.32
CA LYS A 53 4.40 -16.48 -12.30
C LYS A 53 5.60 -15.64 -11.88
N VAL A 54 5.42 -14.79 -10.84
CA VAL A 54 6.53 -14.03 -10.29
C VAL A 54 7.68 -14.96 -9.93
N SER A 55 8.86 -14.69 -10.46
CA SER A 55 10.05 -15.51 -10.32
C SER A 55 11.30 -14.64 -10.10
N ALA A 56 12.43 -15.26 -9.81
CA ALA A 56 13.71 -14.56 -9.66
C ALA A 56 14.05 -13.68 -10.89
N GLY A 57 13.71 -14.12 -12.10
CA GLY A 57 13.93 -13.36 -13.32
C GLY A 57 13.21 -12.00 -13.37
N CYS A 58 12.10 -11.84 -12.64
CA CYS A 58 11.39 -10.56 -12.53
C CYS A 58 12.19 -9.48 -11.76
N PHE A 59 13.22 -9.88 -11.02
CA PHE A 59 14.08 -9.00 -10.22
C PHE A 59 15.44 -8.75 -10.84
N GLU A 60 15.69 -9.26 -12.05
CA GLU A 60 16.93 -9.01 -12.77
C GLU A 60 16.94 -7.61 -13.38
N SER A 61 18.14 -7.10 -13.63
CA SER A 61 18.32 -5.79 -14.24
C SER A 61 17.78 -5.78 -15.67
N SER A 62 17.09 -4.70 -16.04
CA SER A 62 16.63 -4.44 -17.40
C SER A 62 17.32 -3.23 -18.01
N THR A 63 17.08 -2.97 -19.29
CA THR A 63 17.61 -1.78 -19.98
C THR A 63 17.04 -0.47 -19.48
N GLY A 64 15.89 -0.52 -18.78
CA GLY A 64 15.16 0.66 -18.31
C GLY A 64 14.32 1.37 -19.38
N TYR A 65 14.38 0.94 -20.63
CA TYR A 65 13.60 1.55 -21.73
C TYR A 65 12.13 1.11 -21.78
N GLY A 66 11.75 0.10 -20.99
CA GLY A 66 10.36 -0.37 -20.91
C GLY A 66 9.90 -1.25 -22.07
N TYR A 67 10.82 -1.76 -22.89
CA TYR A 67 10.56 -2.76 -23.91
C TYR A 67 10.99 -4.13 -23.39
N ASP A 68 10.08 -5.11 -23.45
CA ASP A 68 10.32 -6.48 -22.98
C ASP A 68 10.89 -6.55 -21.56
N ASP A 69 10.33 -5.72 -20.64
CA ASP A 69 10.76 -5.65 -19.26
C ASP A 69 9.89 -6.57 -18.41
N LEU A 70 10.29 -7.84 -18.30
CA LEU A 70 9.56 -8.88 -17.60
C LEU A 70 9.15 -8.45 -16.18
N GLY A 71 10.05 -7.81 -15.44
CA GLY A 71 9.78 -7.42 -14.05
C GLY A 71 8.68 -6.36 -13.96
N ARG A 72 8.73 -5.35 -14.82
CA ARG A 72 7.73 -4.25 -14.83
C ARG A 72 6.37 -4.73 -15.30
N GLU A 73 6.32 -5.49 -16.39
CA GLU A 73 5.09 -6.02 -16.95
C GLU A 73 4.42 -6.96 -15.94
N THR A 74 5.17 -7.88 -15.35
CA THR A 74 4.65 -8.77 -14.30
C THR A 74 4.13 -8.00 -13.09
N LEU A 75 4.81 -6.93 -12.66
CA LEU A 75 4.37 -6.10 -11.54
C LEU A 75 3.04 -5.40 -11.85
N GLU A 76 2.88 -4.86 -13.04
CA GLU A 76 1.64 -4.21 -13.49
C GLU A 76 0.49 -5.21 -13.57
N ASP A 77 0.71 -6.39 -14.07
CA ASP A 77 -0.28 -7.48 -14.12
C ASP A 77 -0.71 -7.92 -12.70
N VAL A 78 0.24 -8.04 -11.77
CA VAL A 78 -0.06 -8.35 -10.36
C VAL A 78 -0.93 -7.26 -9.75
N TYR A 79 -0.58 -5.98 -9.95
CA TYR A 79 -1.40 -4.86 -9.46
C TYR A 79 -2.79 -4.85 -10.08
N ALA A 80 -2.91 -5.00 -11.38
CA ALA A 80 -4.20 -5.09 -12.06
C ALA A 80 -5.08 -6.19 -11.46
N SER A 81 -4.51 -7.39 -11.24
CA SER A 81 -5.23 -8.51 -10.63
C SER A 81 -5.63 -8.26 -9.18
N VAL A 82 -4.74 -7.67 -8.36
CA VAL A 82 -5.02 -7.36 -6.94
C VAL A 82 -6.14 -6.33 -6.82
N PHE A 83 -6.16 -5.31 -7.66
CA PHE A 83 -7.17 -4.25 -7.63
C PHE A 83 -8.37 -4.49 -8.52
N GLU A 84 -8.44 -5.67 -9.19
CA GLU A 84 -9.53 -6.03 -10.10
C GLU A 84 -9.73 -4.99 -11.20
N ALA A 85 -8.62 -4.45 -11.70
CA ALA A 85 -8.58 -3.46 -12.77
C ALA A 85 -8.20 -4.12 -14.11
N GLU A 86 -8.57 -3.48 -15.21
CA GLU A 86 -8.22 -3.91 -16.56
C GLU A 86 -6.70 -3.85 -16.79
N SER A 87 -6.06 -2.81 -16.26
CA SER A 87 -4.62 -2.61 -16.31
C SER A 87 -4.11 -1.76 -15.14
N ALA A 88 -2.81 -1.76 -14.92
CA ALA A 88 -2.16 -0.91 -13.94
C ALA A 88 -0.92 -0.25 -14.55
N LEU A 89 -0.55 0.90 -14.03
CA LEU A 89 0.68 1.59 -14.38
C LEU A 89 1.52 1.76 -13.10
N VAL A 90 2.55 0.93 -12.97
CA VAL A 90 3.44 0.90 -11.80
C VAL A 90 4.87 1.15 -12.26
N ARG A 91 5.31 2.39 -12.19
CA ARG A 91 6.59 2.83 -12.75
C ARG A 91 7.39 3.65 -11.73
N PRO A 92 8.71 3.47 -11.63
CA PRO A 92 9.57 4.29 -10.77
C PRO A 92 9.58 5.77 -11.15
N GLN A 93 9.18 6.12 -12.38
CA GLN A 93 8.98 7.49 -12.84
C GLN A 93 7.80 8.18 -12.16
N LEU A 94 6.84 7.44 -11.60
CA LEU A 94 5.80 7.97 -10.72
C LEU A 94 6.39 8.14 -9.32
N THR A 95 7.04 9.27 -9.07
CA THR A 95 7.94 9.49 -7.94
C THR A 95 7.26 9.62 -6.58
N CYS A 96 5.97 9.95 -6.56
CA CYS A 96 5.19 10.11 -5.33
C CYS A 96 3.68 10.03 -5.60
N GLY A 97 2.88 9.99 -4.53
CA GLY A 97 1.41 9.94 -4.61
C GLY A 97 0.82 11.14 -5.34
N THR A 98 1.32 12.35 -5.10
CA THR A 98 0.88 13.56 -5.81
C THR A 98 1.12 13.45 -7.32
N HIS A 99 2.26 12.91 -7.74
CA HIS A 99 2.54 12.66 -9.15
C HIS A 99 1.58 11.64 -9.76
N ALA A 100 1.30 10.53 -9.07
CA ALA A 100 0.34 9.54 -9.53
C ALA A 100 -1.07 10.13 -9.70
N LEU A 101 -1.53 10.93 -8.73
CA LEU A 101 -2.81 11.64 -8.81
C LEU A 101 -2.84 12.67 -9.94
N THR A 102 -1.74 13.40 -10.14
CA THR A 102 -1.59 14.35 -11.26
C THR A 102 -1.74 13.65 -12.61
N VAL A 103 -1.07 12.52 -12.79
CA VAL A 103 -1.16 11.72 -14.03
C VAL A 103 -2.60 11.24 -14.24
N ALA A 104 -3.26 10.73 -13.19
CA ALA A 104 -4.64 10.27 -13.27
C ALA A 104 -5.63 11.39 -13.61
N LEU A 105 -5.49 12.56 -12.99
CA LEU A 105 -6.33 13.72 -13.29
C LEU A 105 -6.09 14.22 -14.73
N SER A 106 -4.83 14.37 -15.14
CA SER A 106 -4.48 14.87 -16.48
C SER A 106 -4.88 13.92 -17.61
N ALA A 107 -5.01 12.62 -17.31
CA ALA A 107 -5.52 11.64 -18.27
C ALA A 107 -7.03 11.80 -18.53
N ASN A 108 -7.78 12.29 -17.55
CA ASN A 108 -9.25 12.37 -17.59
C ASN A 108 -9.79 13.79 -17.79
N LEU A 109 -9.02 14.82 -17.40
CA LEU A 109 -9.45 16.22 -17.40
C LEU A 109 -8.60 17.08 -18.35
N ARG A 110 -9.20 18.18 -18.81
CA ARG A 110 -8.53 19.23 -19.62
C ARG A 110 -8.61 20.56 -18.87
N PRO A 111 -7.70 21.50 -19.12
CA PRO A 111 -7.84 22.86 -18.60
C PRO A 111 -9.21 23.46 -18.91
N GLY A 112 -9.94 23.84 -17.85
CA GLY A 112 -11.31 24.37 -17.95
C GLY A 112 -12.41 23.38 -17.61
N ASP A 113 -12.09 22.09 -17.42
CA ASP A 113 -13.03 21.10 -16.89
C ASP A 113 -13.27 21.34 -15.39
N GLU A 114 -14.44 20.96 -14.91
CA GLU A 114 -14.81 21.12 -13.50
C GLU A 114 -14.52 19.83 -12.71
N LEU A 115 -13.83 19.98 -11.56
CA LEU A 115 -13.59 18.91 -10.60
C LEU A 115 -14.43 19.14 -9.34
N LEU A 116 -15.45 18.30 -9.11
CA LEU A 116 -16.29 18.37 -7.92
C LEU A 116 -15.73 17.53 -6.78
N SER A 117 -15.47 18.16 -5.64
CA SER A 117 -15.07 17.48 -4.40
C SER A 117 -16.16 17.60 -3.33
N PRO A 118 -17.14 16.68 -3.27
CA PRO A 118 -18.33 16.83 -2.41
C PRO A 118 -18.04 16.61 -0.93
N VAL A 119 -16.92 16.00 -0.59
CA VAL A 119 -16.55 15.65 0.80
C VAL A 119 -15.56 16.63 1.44
N GLY A 120 -15.22 17.71 0.74
CA GLY A 120 -14.30 18.74 1.22
C GLY A 120 -13.16 19.04 0.26
N LYS A 121 -12.26 19.92 0.69
CA LYS A 121 -11.13 20.35 -0.12
C LYS A 121 -10.19 19.17 -0.40
N PRO A 122 -9.70 19.02 -1.64
CA PRO A 122 -8.67 18.05 -1.96
C PRO A 122 -7.39 18.29 -1.13
N TYR A 123 -6.52 17.28 -1.12
CA TYR A 123 -5.25 17.36 -0.42
C TYR A 123 -4.42 18.55 -0.93
N ASP A 124 -3.79 19.28 -0.03
CA ASP A 124 -3.14 20.57 -0.31
C ASP A 124 -2.08 20.52 -1.43
N THR A 125 -1.34 19.43 -1.54
CA THR A 125 -0.35 19.24 -2.61
C THR A 125 -0.96 19.14 -4.01
N LEU A 126 -2.28 18.96 -4.12
CA LEU A 126 -3.00 18.95 -5.40
C LEU A 126 -3.46 20.33 -5.84
N GLU A 127 -3.41 21.36 -4.98
CA GLU A 127 -3.84 22.72 -5.34
C GLU A 127 -3.12 23.25 -6.59
N GLY A 128 -1.82 23.02 -6.69
CA GLY A 128 -1.04 23.42 -7.87
C GLY A 128 -1.32 22.61 -9.13
N VAL A 129 -2.07 21.50 -9.03
CA VAL A 129 -2.44 20.61 -10.14
C VAL A 129 -3.82 20.95 -10.67
N ILE A 130 -4.76 21.23 -9.76
CA ILE A 130 -6.16 21.49 -10.12
C ILE A 130 -6.50 22.96 -10.32
N GLY A 131 -5.65 23.89 -9.87
CA GLY A 131 -5.80 25.35 -10.08
C GLY A 131 -6.48 26.07 -8.94
#